data_c086f9677d2606f9962e8c43ba0c44ff
#
_entry.id   c086f9677d2606f9962e8c43ba0c44ff
#
_cell.length_a   1.000
_cell.length_b   1.000
_cell.length_c   1.000
_cell.angle_alpha   90.00
_cell.angle_beta   90.00
_cell.angle_gamma   90.00
#
_symmetry.space_group_name_H-M   'P 1'
#
loop_
_entity.id
_entity.type
_entity.pdbx_description
1 polymer ?
#
loop_
_entity_poly.entity_id
_entity_poly.type
_entity_poly.pdbx_seq_one_letter_code
_entity_poly.pdbx_strand_id
1 'polypeptide(L)'
;MNLCIISEYKCTFDDFKEIVESSSEETKEFISEWELIKVNDHKSIMMVNCSDMEALETFMTTDEMKAWDAENGCVDTLYSMEKIS
;
A
#
# COMPACT_ATOMS: atom_id res chain seq x y z
N MET A 1 5.55 -8.65 10.44
CA MET A 1 4.84 -7.53 9.78
C MET A 1 3.66 -7.10 10.63
N ASN A 2 3.41 -5.81 10.71
CA ASN A 2 2.42 -5.26 11.63
C ASN A 2 1.24 -4.56 10.98
N LEU A 3 1.20 -4.50 9.65
CA LEU A 3 0.15 -3.81 8.91
C LEU A 3 -0.24 -4.59 7.66
N CYS A 4 -1.55 -4.68 7.42
CA CYS A 4 -2.12 -5.27 6.21
C CYS A 4 -2.93 -4.21 5.48
N ILE A 5 -2.65 -4.01 4.20
CA ILE A 5 -3.34 -3.05 3.34
C ILE A 5 -4.06 -3.82 2.25
N ILE A 6 -5.39 -3.74 2.25
CA ILE A 6 -6.20 -4.32 1.18
C ILE A 6 -6.58 -3.18 0.25
N SER A 7 -6.18 -3.29 -1.01
CA SER A 7 -6.42 -2.27 -2.03
C SER A 7 -7.31 -2.80 -3.14
N GLU A 8 -8.28 -2.01 -3.53
CA GLU A 8 -9.17 -2.28 -4.67
C GLU A 8 -9.09 -1.09 -5.63
N TYR A 9 -9.01 -1.36 -6.92
CA TYR A 9 -8.78 -0.33 -7.93
C TYR A 9 -9.37 -0.74 -9.29
N LYS A 10 -9.54 0.25 -10.17
CA LYS A 10 -10.05 0.03 -11.54
C LYS A 10 -8.95 -0.32 -12.53
N CYS A 11 -7.70 0.12 -12.26
CA CYS A 11 -6.55 -0.26 -13.07
C CYS A 11 -6.19 -1.73 -12.83
N THR A 12 -5.18 -2.24 -13.53
CA THR A 12 -4.74 -3.62 -13.35
C THR A 12 -3.81 -3.77 -12.15
N PHE A 13 -3.65 -5.01 -11.69
CA PHE A 13 -2.67 -5.32 -10.65
C PHE A 13 -1.25 -4.89 -11.07
N ASP A 14 -0.88 -5.08 -12.34
CA ASP A 14 0.44 -4.69 -12.83
C ASP A 14 0.66 -3.18 -12.73
N ASP A 15 -0.36 -2.38 -13.01
CA ASP A 15 -0.31 -0.92 -12.85
C ASP A 15 -0.13 -0.55 -11.38
N PHE A 16 -0.86 -1.21 -10.49
CA PHE A 16 -0.75 -0.97 -9.05
C PHE A 16 0.63 -1.36 -8.52
N LYS A 17 1.13 -2.52 -8.95
CA LYS A 17 2.47 -3.01 -8.57
C LYS A 17 3.55 -2.02 -9.00
N GLU A 18 3.42 -1.43 -10.18
CA GLU A 18 4.36 -0.44 -10.67
C GLU A 18 4.44 0.79 -9.77
N ILE A 19 3.29 1.32 -9.32
CA ILE A 19 3.29 2.47 -8.42
C ILE A 19 3.86 2.10 -7.04
N VAL A 20 3.61 0.91 -6.55
CA VAL A 20 4.18 0.43 -5.29
C VAL A 20 5.69 0.34 -5.39
N GLU A 21 6.21 -0.28 -6.45
CA GLU A 21 7.64 -0.43 -6.66
C GLU A 21 8.34 0.93 -6.85
N SER A 22 7.74 1.83 -7.60
CA SER A 22 8.30 3.16 -7.83
C SER A 22 8.31 4.02 -6.55
N SER A 23 7.41 3.75 -5.61
CA SER A 23 7.32 4.46 -4.34
C SER A 23 8.20 3.86 -3.24
N SER A 24 8.81 2.71 -3.47
CA SER A 24 9.57 1.99 -2.44
C SER A 24 10.74 2.79 -1.88
N GLU A 25 11.40 3.60 -2.69
CA GLU A 25 12.49 4.47 -2.24
C GLU A 25 12.01 5.54 -1.26
N GLU A 26 10.83 6.10 -1.48
CA GLU A 26 10.25 7.12 -0.60
C GLU A 26 9.80 6.54 0.73
N THR A 27 9.38 5.29 0.75
CA THR A 27 8.81 4.65 1.94
C THR A 27 9.82 3.85 2.77
N LYS A 28 11.03 3.62 2.27
CA LYS A 28 12.01 2.77 2.93
C LYS A 28 12.43 3.22 4.33
N GLU A 29 12.26 4.49 4.66
CA GLU A 29 12.59 5.01 5.98
C GLU A 29 11.66 4.51 7.08
N PHE A 30 10.42 4.19 6.72
CA PHE A 30 9.43 3.70 7.68
C PHE A 30 8.84 2.33 7.32
N ILE A 31 9.17 1.80 6.15
CA ILE A 31 8.78 0.43 5.75
C ILE A 31 10.04 -0.38 5.52
N SER A 32 10.30 -1.34 6.41
CA SER A 32 11.49 -2.19 6.34
C SER A 32 11.28 -3.45 5.51
N GLU A 33 10.05 -3.97 5.49
CA GLU A 33 9.69 -5.17 4.72
C GLU A 33 8.30 -5.00 4.16
N TRP A 34 8.07 -5.53 2.96
CA TRP A 34 6.74 -5.57 2.39
C TRP A 34 6.58 -6.76 1.43
N GLU A 35 5.37 -7.26 1.34
CA GLU A 35 4.99 -8.30 0.38
C GLU A 35 3.68 -7.87 -0.28
N LEU A 36 3.62 -8.02 -1.60
CA LEU A 36 2.44 -7.68 -2.39
C LEU A 36 1.85 -8.95 -3.00
N ILE A 37 0.60 -9.22 -2.69
CA ILE A 37 -0.10 -10.43 -3.09
C ILE A 37 -1.26 -10.06 -4.00
N LYS A 38 -1.28 -10.64 -5.19
CA LYS A 38 -2.38 -10.46 -6.14
C LYS A 38 -3.57 -11.33 -5.73
N VAL A 39 -4.73 -10.73 -5.52
CA VAL A 39 -5.99 -11.44 -5.34
C VAL A 39 -6.67 -11.64 -6.70
N ASN A 40 -6.77 -10.56 -7.47
CA ASN A 40 -7.22 -10.57 -8.87
C ASN A 40 -6.67 -9.30 -9.53
N ASP A 41 -7.04 -9.03 -10.79
CA ASP A 41 -6.52 -7.88 -11.53
C ASP A 41 -6.89 -6.52 -10.90
N HIS A 42 -7.87 -6.48 -10.01
CA HIS A 42 -8.39 -5.25 -9.43
C HIS A 42 -8.33 -5.23 -7.91
N LYS A 43 -7.59 -6.17 -7.31
CA LYS A 43 -7.48 -6.26 -5.86
C LYS A 43 -6.17 -6.89 -5.45
N SER A 44 -5.56 -6.32 -4.43
CA SER A 44 -4.31 -6.84 -3.86
C SER A 44 -4.32 -6.74 -2.34
N ILE A 45 -3.44 -7.52 -1.73
CA ILE A 45 -3.17 -7.47 -0.30
C ILE A 45 -1.69 -7.20 -0.14
N MET A 46 -1.36 -6.17 0.62
CA MET A 46 0.03 -5.86 0.94
C MET A 46 0.25 -5.99 2.44
N MET A 47 1.26 -6.76 2.81
CA MET A 47 1.67 -6.88 4.20
C MET A 47 2.99 -6.14 4.35
N VAL A 48 3.06 -5.25 5.34
CA VAL A 48 4.24 -4.41 5.55
C VAL A 48 4.67 -4.42 7.00
N ASN A 49 5.95 -4.16 7.22
CA ASN A 49 6.48 -3.86 8.53
C ASN A 49 6.74 -2.36 8.58
N CYS A 50 5.85 -1.64 9.26
CA CYS A 50 5.86 -0.18 9.33
C CYS A 50 6.30 0.26 10.72
N SER A 51 7.33 1.10 10.79
CA SER A 51 7.85 1.63 12.05
C SER A 51 7.25 2.98 12.45
N ASP A 52 6.60 3.67 11.50
CA ASP A 52 6.03 5.00 11.72
C ASP A 52 4.73 5.13 10.93
N MET A 53 3.61 4.88 11.61
CA MET A 53 2.28 4.93 10.99
C MET A 53 1.90 6.34 10.55
N GLU A 54 2.35 7.36 11.26
CA GLU A 54 2.10 8.74 10.91
C GLU A 54 2.80 9.12 9.59
N ALA A 55 4.03 8.66 9.40
CA ALA A 55 4.76 8.85 8.16
C ALA A 55 4.07 8.16 6.98
N LEU A 56 3.56 6.95 7.20
CA LEU A 56 2.80 6.22 6.18
C LEU A 56 1.53 6.98 5.80
N GLU A 57 0.78 7.45 6.80
CA GLU A 57 -0.45 8.21 6.56
C GLU A 57 -0.16 9.48 5.77
N THR A 58 0.89 10.20 6.13
CA THR A 58 1.34 11.40 5.41
C THR A 58 1.68 11.08 3.96
N PHE A 59 2.41 9.98 3.72
CA PHE A 59 2.75 9.54 2.38
C PHE A 59 1.50 9.22 1.55
N MET A 60 0.55 8.47 2.12
CA MET A 60 -0.66 8.04 1.42
C MET A 60 -1.63 9.19 1.13
N THR A 61 -1.50 10.30 1.82
CA THR A 61 -2.38 11.47 1.66
C THR A 61 -1.71 12.65 0.95
N THR A 62 -0.55 12.43 0.32
CA THR A 62 0.06 13.46 -0.54
C THR A 62 -0.84 13.75 -1.74
N ASP A 63 -0.70 14.93 -2.32
CA ASP A 63 -1.51 15.32 -3.50
C ASP A 63 -1.30 14.36 -4.66
N GLU A 64 -0.07 13.89 -4.87
CA GLU A 64 0.25 12.88 -5.90
C GLU A 64 -0.51 11.58 -5.68
N MET A 65 -0.51 11.06 -4.45
CA MET A 65 -1.18 9.80 -4.15
C MET A 65 -2.69 9.94 -4.22
N LYS A 66 -3.24 11.05 -3.76
CA LYS A 66 -4.68 11.34 -3.87
C LYS A 66 -5.12 11.43 -5.33
N ALA A 67 -4.31 12.07 -6.17
CA ALA A 67 -4.61 12.19 -7.59
C ALA A 67 -4.57 10.82 -8.27
N TRP A 68 -3.57 10.00 -7.94
CA TRP A 68 -3.47 8.64 -8.48
C TRP A 68 -4.65 7.77 -8.04
N ASP A 69 -5.02 7.84 -6.76
CA ASP A 69 -6.16 7.09 -6.23
C ASP A 69 -7.47 7.50 -6.92
N ALA A 70 -7.69 8.79 -7.12
CA ALA A 70 -8.88 9.29 -7.78
C ALA A 70 -8.92 8.85 -9.25
N GLU A 71 -7.81 8.93 -9.96
CA GLU A 71 -7.69 8.55 -11.36
C GLU A 71 -7.96 7.06 -11.57
N ASN A 72 -7.50 6.22 -10.65
CA ASN A 72 -7.58 4.77 -10.76
C ASN A 72 -8.68 4.14 -9.91
N GLY A 73 -9.47 4.96 -9.24
CA GLY A 73 -10.55 4.48 -8.36
C GLY A 73 -10.04 3.60 -7.24
N CYS A 74 -8.87 3.93 -6.70
CA CYS A 74 -8.22 3.12 -5.68
C CYS A 74 -8.77 3.41 -4.28
N VAL A 75 -9.13 2.34 -3.57
CA VAL A 75 -9.59 2.42 -2.18
C VAL A 75 -8.74 1.46 -1.36
N ASP A 76 -8.09 1.99 -0.34
CA ASP A 76 -7.24 1.23 0.57
C ASP A 76 -7.94 1.04 1.91
N THR A 77 -7.88 -0.17 2.45
CA THR A 77 -8.33 -0.47 3.80
C THR A 77 -7.13 -1.00 4.59
N LEU A 78 -6.85 -0.39 5.72
CA LEU A 78 -5.69 -0.73 6.53
C LEU A 78 -6.11 -1.47 7.79
N TYR A 79 -5.40 -2.55 8.08
CA TYR A 79 -5.62 -3.37 9.29
C TYR A 79 -4.30 -3.52 10.03
N SER A 80 -4.34 -3.39 11.34
CA SER A 80 -3.18 -3.74 12.17
C SER A 80 -3.12 -5.25 12.33
N MET A 81 -1.90 -5.81 12.41
CA MET A 81 -1.69 -7.25 12.60
C MET A 81 -0.86 -7.49 13.85
N GLU A 82 -1.26 -8.49 14.62
CA GLU A 82 -0.51 -8.97 15.77
C GLU A 82 -0.19 -10.44 15.60
N LYS A 83 1.07 -10.80 15.87
CA LYS A 83 1.48 -12.20 15.87
C LYS A 83 0.97 -12.85 17.17
N ILE A 84 0.25 -13.95 17.02
CA ILE A 84 -0.37 -14.65 18.16
C ILE A 84 0.53 -15.76 18.72
N SER A 85 1.42 -16.28 17.89
CA SER A 85 2.26 -17.41 18.29
C SER A 85 3.72 -17.21 17.92
#